data_bd1bb6940fc4921b28596729a5569744
#
_entry.id   bd1bb6940fc4921b28596729a5569744
#
_cell.length_a   1.000
_cell.length_b   1.000
_cell.length_c   1.000
_cell.angle_alpha   90.00
_cell.angle_beta   90.00
_cell.angle_gamma   90.00
#
_symmetry.space_group_name_H-M   'P 1'
#
loop_
_entity.id
_entity.type
_entity.pdbx_description
1 polymer ?
#
loop_
_entity_poly.entity_id
_entity_poly.type
_entity_poly.pdbx_seq_one_letter_code
_entity_poly.pdbx_strand_id
1 'polypeptide(L)'
;MYGIIDCDNCYVSCERVFRPDLEGKPVVVLSNNDGCVVARSNEAKALGVKAGIPLFQLRQQFPKDQIAIFSSNYELYGEMTARVVSIIKQEAPAYFRYSIDECFVYFQDLEGVDLKAWGEQLHRKIRRWVGMPVSVGVGPNKTLAKVASHFAKKYPGYHHCCLIDSEEKREKALGLYPVEEVWGVGRRYAAKLAAYGVRTVLDFARLHGDFVRAHFNNIVIYRTWAELNGKDCVPNEEYATKKSIC
;
A
#
# COMPACT_ATOMS: atom_id res chain seq x y z
N MET A 1 7.09 -0.86 17.46
CA MET A 1 6.91 -0.18 16.16
C MET A 1 6.57 -1.20 15.08
N TYR A 2 5.75 -0.81 14.12
CA TYR A 2 5.44 -1.63 12.94
C TYR A 2 6.06 -1.01 11.70
N GLY A 3 6.57 -1.85 10.81
CA GLY A 3 6.90 -1.49 9.45
C GLY A 3 5.96 -2.18 8.48
N ILE A 4 5.68 -1.56 7.34
CA ILE A 4 5.06 -2.22 6.19
C ILE A 4 5.97 -2.07 4.99
N ILE A 5 6.19 -3.15 4.30
CA ILE A 5 6.88 -3.21 3.01
C ILE A 5 5.82 -3.52 1.95
N ASP A 6 5.68 -2.66 0.98
CA ASP A 6 4.65 -2.71 -0.06
C ASP A 6 5.32 -2.64 -1.43
N CYS A 7 5.07 -3.63 -2.29
CA CYS A 7 5.61 -3.68 -3.64
C CYS A 7 4.91 -2.66 -4.54
N ASP A 8 5.64 -1.65 -5.01
CA ASP A 8 5.08 -0.56 -5.81
C ASP A 8 4.57 -1.05 -7.16
N ASN A 9 3.27 -0.82 -7.45
CA ASN A 9 2.61 -1.29 -8.68
C ASN A 9 2.89 -2.78 -8.97
N CYS A 10 2.80 -3.62 -7.98
CA CYS A 10 3.34 -4.99 -7.87
C CYS A 10 3.32 -5.77 -9.20
N TYR A 11 2.15 -6.01 -9.80
CA TYR A 11 2.05 -6.84 -11.01
C TYR A 11 2.77 -6.22 -12.21
N VAL A 12 2.64 -4.91 -12.41
CA VAL A 12 3.39 -4.20 -13.45
C VAL A 12 4.89 -4.29 -13.20
N SER A 13 5.30 -4.14 -11.96
CA SER A 13 6.72 -4.21 -11.59
C SER A 13 7.31 -5.60 -11.82
N CYS A 14 6.53 -6.67 -11.56
CA CYS A 14 6.93 -8.04 -11.92
C CYS A 14 7.15 -8.20 -13.42
N GLU A 15 6.24 -7.69 -14.27
CA GLU A 15 6.39 -7.75 -15.72
C GLU A 15 7.64 -6.97 -16.20
N ARG A 16 7.89 -5.78 -15.62
CA ARG A 16 9.04 -4.95 -15.97
C ARG A 16 10.38 -5.58 -15.64
N VAL A 17 10.47 -6.45 -14.62
CA VAL A 17 11.72 -7.18 -14.34
C VAL A 17 12.18 -7.99 -15.55
N PHE A 18 11.26 -8.55 -16.32
CA PHE A 18 11.53 -9.34 -17.53
C PHE A 18 11.41 -8.53 -18.82
N ARG A 19 10.87 -7.33 -18.75
CA ARG A 19 10.67 -6.40 -19.86
C ARG A 19 11.16 -4.99 -19.48
N PRO A 20 12.50 -4.84 -19.31
CA PRO A 20 13.11 -3.56 -18.92
C PRO A 20 12.89 -2.45 -19.96
N ASP A 21 12.58 -2.82 -21.21
CA ASP A 21 12.18 -1.88 -22.28
C ASP A 21 10.87 -1.14 -22.00
N LEU A 22 10.09 -1.58 -21.00
CA LEU A 22 8.84 -0.95 -20.55
C LEU A 22 9.04 0.01 -19.36
N GLU A 23 10.26 0.19 -18.88
CA GLU A 23 10.52 1.18 -17.82
C GLU A 23 10.18 2.59 -18.34
N GLY A 24 9.46 3.37 -17.53
CA GLY A 24 8.98 4.70 -17.92
C GLY A 24 7.83 4.73 -18.92
N LYS A 25 7.31 3.58 -19.35
CA LYS A 25 6.18 3.51 -20.28
C LYS A 25 4.87 3.17 -19.59
N PRO A 26 3.71 3.59 -20.13
CA PRO A 26 2.41 3.18 -19.60
C PRO A 26 2.20 1.68 -19.76
N VAL A 27 1.96 1.00 -18.63
CA VAL A 27 1.72 -0.45 -18.57
C VAL A 27 0.50 -0.71 -17.69
N VAL A 28 -0.32 -1.67 -18.10
CA VAL A 28 -1.43 -2.19 -17.30
C VAL A 28 -1.40 -3.72 -17.29
N VAL A 29 -1.91 -4.29 -16.21
CA VAL A 29 -2.18 -5.73 -16.10
C VAL A 29 -3.68 -5.93 -15.91
N LEU A 30 -4.23 -6.89 -16.63
CA LEU A 30 -5.65 -7.23 -16.62
C LEU A 30 -5.98 -8.26 -15.55
N SER A 31 -7.26 -8.39 -15.24
CA SER A 31 -7.79 -9.46 -14.38
C SER A 31 -7.63 -10.84 -15.04
N ASN A 32 -7.88 -11.90 -14.28
CA ASN A 32 -7.67 -13.29 -14.71
C ASN A 32 -8.36 -13.68 -16.05
N ASN A 33 -9.48 -13.03 -16.37
CA ASN A 33 -10.23 -13.24 -17.62
C ASN A 33 -10.08 -12.10 -18.63
N ASP A 34 -9.05 -11.27 -18.48
CA ASP A 34 -8.79 -10.07 -19.29
C ASP A 34 -9.93 -9.03 -19.30
N GLY A 35 -10.85 -9.11 -18.34
CA GLY A 35 -12.06 -8.28 -18.33
C GLY A 35 -11.79 -6.81 -17.97
N CYS A 36 -10.91 -6.55 -17.00
CA CYS A 36 -10.65 -5.19 -16.51
C CYS A 36 -9.21 -5.01 -16.00
N VAL A 37 -8.79 -3.75 -15.90
CA VAL A 37 -7.45 -3.36 -15.40
C VAL A 37 -7.38 -3.51 -13.88
N VAL A 38 -6.47 -4.35 -13.39
CA VAL A 38 -6.23 -4.58 -11.95
C VAL A 38 -4.95 -3.92 -11.45
N ALA A 39 -3.93 -3.74 -12.30
CA ALA A 39 -2.70 -3.03 -11.93
C ALA A 39 -2.30 -2.03 -13.03
N ARG A 40 -1.63 -0.95 -12.62
CA ARG A 40 -1.25 0.15 -13.51
C ARG A 40 0.12 0.69 -13.10
N SER A 41 0.95 1.02 -14.08
CA SER A 41 2.15 1.80 -13.86
C SER A 41 1.83 3.25 -13.46
N ASN A 42 2.79 3.98 -12.94
CA ASN A 42 2.60 5.41 -12.62
C ASN A 42 2.31 6.23 -13.88
N GLU A 43 2.92 5.87 -15.00
CA GLU A 43 2.70 6.50 -16.29
C GLU A 43 1.27 6.25 -16.78
N ALA A 44 0.74 5.03 -16.62
CA ALA A 44 -0.65 4.74 -16.96
C ALA A 44 -1.63 5.49 -16.03
N LYS A 45 -1.32 5.64 -14.75
CA LYS A 45 -2.10 6.48 -13.82
C LYS A 45 -2.06 7.94 -14.22
N ALA A 46 -0.90 8.47 -14.63
CA ALA A 46 -0.73 9.85 -15.10
C ALA A 46 -1.52 10.14 -16.38
N LEU A 47 -1.67 9.14 -17.28
CA LEU A 47 -2.56 9.23 -18.45
C LEU A 47 -4.05 9.19 -18.09
N GLY A 48 -4.43 8.98 -16.83
CA GLY A 48 -5.82 8.93 -16.38
C GLY A 48 -6.47 7.55 -16.50
N VAL A 49 -5.71 6.48 -16.71
CA VAL A 49 -6.24 5.10 -16.69
C VAL A 49 -6.78 4.79 -15.30
N LYS A 50 -8.07 4.45 -15.20
CA LYS A 50 -8.74 4.16 -13.92
C LYS A 50 -8.58 2.69 -13.55
N ALA A 51 -8.47 2.39 -12.22
CA ALA A 51 -8.56 1.02 -11.74
C ALA A 51 -9.94 0.44 -12.04
N GLY A 52 -9.99 -0.84 -12.43
CA GLY A 52 -11.23 -1.52 -12.76
C GLY A 52 -11.85 -1.11 -14.10
N ILE A 53 -11.18 -0.26 -14.91
CA ILE A 53 -11.70 0.06 -16.25
C ILE A 53 -11.74 -1.23 -17.10
N PRO A 54 -12.87 -1.53 -17.77
CA PRO A 54 -12.96 -2.67 -18.68
C PRO A 54 -12.00 -2.49 -19.89
N LEU A 55 -11.42 -3.60 -20.35
CA LEU A 55 -10.46 -3.57 -21.46
C LEU A 55 -11.01 -2.90 -22.72
N PHE A 56 -12.28 -3.16 -23.06
CA PHE A 56 -12.89 -2.54 -24.25
C PHE A 56 -12.97 -1.00 -24.12
N GLN A 57 -13.26 -0.48 -22.91
CA GLN A 57 -13.27 0.97 -22.68
C GLN A 57 -11.85 1.55 -22.69
N LEU A 58 -10.87 0.83 -22.13
CA LEU A 58 -9.48 1.24 -22.23
C LEU A 58 -9.05 1.42 -23.69
N ARG A 59 -9.37 0.45 -24.55
CA ARG A 59 -9.05 0.49 -26.00
C ARG A 59 -9.80 1.58 -26.77
N GLN A 60 -10.97 2.01 -26.28
CA GLN A 60 -11.70 3.14 -26.86
C GLN A 60 -11.11 4.51 -26.47
N GLN A 61 -10.58 4.60 -25.22
CA GLN A 61 -10.06 5.86 -24.70
C GLN A 61 -8.60 6.13 -25.10
N PHE A 62 -7.81 5.08 -25.34
CA PHE A 62 -6.37 5.20 -25.61
C PHE A 62 -5.99 4.49 -26.92
N PRO A 63 -5.11 5.09 -27.76
CA PRO A 63 -4.57 4.45 -28.95
C PRO A 63 -3.92 3.10 -28.65
N LYS A 64 -4.00 2.15 -29.60
CA LYS A 64 -3.60 0.76 -29.40
C LYS A 64 -2.15 0.59 -28.91
N ASP A 65 -1.24 1.44 -29.34
CA ASP A 65 0.18 1.34 -29.06
C ASP A 65 0.64 2.27 -27.91
N GLN A 66 -0.28 3.00 -27.29
CA GLN A 66 0.06 3.94 -26.21
C GLN A 66 0.31 3.24 -24.88
N ILE A 67 -0.33 2.10 -24.63
CA ILE A 67 -0.29 1.38 -23.35
C ILE A 67 0.07 -0.07 -23.61
N ALA A 68 1.12 -0.56 -22.97
CA ALA A 68 1.43 -1.99 -22.94
C ALA A 68 0.43 -2.72 -22.03
N ILE A 69 -0.19 -3.79 -22.54
CA ILE A 69 -1.24 -4.53 -21.85
C ILE A 69 -0.77 -5.96 -21.65
N PHE A 70 -0.85 -6.45 -20.41
CA PHE A 70 -0.55 -7.81 -20.03
C PHE A 70 -1.78 -8.51 -19.45
N SER A 71 -1.96 -9.79 -19.77
CA SER A 71 -2.81 -10.67 -18.98
C SER A 71 -2.15 -10.96 -17.64
N SER A 72 -2.94 -11.27 -16.60
CA SER A 72 -2.39 -11.59 -15.28
C SER A 72 -1.60 -12.90 -15.31
N ASN A 73 -0.43 -12.90 -14.65
CA ASN A 73 0.40 -14.08 -14.42
C ASN A 73 0.62 -14.23 -12.89
N TYR A 74 -0.40 -14.75 -12.20
CA TYR A 74 -0.38 -14.84 -10.73
C TYR A 74 0.71 -15.78 -10.20
N GLU A 75 1.16 -16.77 -10.97
CA GLU A 75 2.29 -17.64 -10.60
C GLU A 75 3.58 -16.82 -10.55
N LEU A 76 3.86 -16.04 -11.59
CA LEU A 76 4.99 -15.13 -11.64
C LEU A 76 4.94 -14.12 -10.47
N TYR A 77 3.78 -13.48 -10.25
CA TYR A 77 3.65 -12.46 -9.20
C TYR A 77 3.83 -13.06 -7.81
N GLY A 78 3.29 -14.26 -7.59
CA GLY A 78 3.46 -15.02 -6.36
C GLY A 78 4.92 -15.36 -6.08
N GLU A 79 5.66 -15.82 -7.10
CA GLU A 79 7.08 -16.14 -6.98
C GLU A 79 7.94 -14.91 -6.73
N MET A 80 7.72 -13.84 -7.49
CA MET A 80 8.50 -12.58 -7.33
C MET A 80 8.29 -11.99 -5.93
N THR A 81 7.05 -11.96 -5.44
CA THR A 81 6.76 -11.46 -4.10
C THR A 81 7.27 -12.40 -2.99
N ALA A 82 7.32 -13.72 -3.24
CA ALA A 82 7.95 -14.66 -2.30
C ALA A 82 9.46 -14.39 -2.16
N ARG A 83 10.16 -14.03 -3.24
CA ARG A 83 11.57 -13.61 -3.20
C ARG A 83 11.75 -12.34 -2.36
N VAL A 84 10.84 -11.36 -2.51
CA VAL A 84 10.84 -10.15 -1.66
C VAL A 84 10.65 -10.53 -0.19
N VAL A 85 9.66 -11.36 0.14
CA VAL A 85 9.41 -11.83 1.52
C VAL A 85 10.61 -12.61 2.08
N SER A 86 11.31 -13.39 1.26
CA SER A 86 12.53 -14.10 1.69
C SER A 86 13.65 -13.14 2.14
N ILE A 87 13.79 -11.99 1.49
CA ILE A 87 14.72 -10.95 1.91
C ILE A 87 14.23 -10.29 3.21
N ILE A 88 12.95 -9.94 3.28
CA ILE A 88 12.36 -9.34 4.50
C ILE A 88 12.59 -10.25 5.71
N LYS A 89 12.39 -11.56 5.56
CA LYS A 89 12.64 -12.56 6.61
C LYS A 89 14.07 -12.55 7.15
N GLN A 90 15.06 -12.21 6.32
CA GLN A 90 16.46 -12.13 6.74
C GLN A 90 16.78 -10.83 7.47
N GLU A 91 16.05 -9.75 7.17
CA GLU A 91 16.33 -8.39 7.63
C GLU A 91 15.44 -7.93 8.79
N ALA A 92 14.38 -8.68 9.11
CA ALA A 92 13.42 -8.29 10.13
C ALA A 92 13.31 -9.36 11.24
N PRO A 93 13.23 -8.95 12.53
CA PRO A 93 13.14 -9.88 13.67
C PRO A 93 11.83 -10.67 13.70
N ALA A 94 10.74 -10.03 13.27
CA ALA A 94 9.43 -10.65 13.15
C ALA A 94 8.69 -10.06 11.94
N TYR A 95 8.03 -10.90 11.16
CA TYR A 95 7.26 -10.48 9.99
C TYR A 95 5.99 -11.30 9.84
N PHE A 96 5.00 -10.74 9.15
CA PHE A 96 3.84 -11.49 8.66
C PHE A 96 3.38 -10.96 7.32
N ARG A 97 3.05 -11.86 6.41
CA ARG A 97 2.54 -11.53 5.09
C ARG A 97 1.06 -11.17 5.21
N TYR A 98 0.72 -9.94 4.85
CA TYR A 98 -0.64 -9.43 4.92
C TYR A 98 -1.41 -9.65 3.61
N SER A 99 -0.75 -9.44 2.47
CA SER A 99 -1.30 -9.68 1.13
C SER A 99 -0.23 -10.24 0.19
N ILE A 100 -0.53 -10.37 -1.10
CA ILE A 100 0.46 -10.81 -2.09
C ILE A 100 1.63 -9.83 -2.19
N ASP A 101 1.37 -8.54 -2.02
CA ASP A 101 2.29 -7.42 -2.24
C ASP A 101 2.68 -6.66 -0.96
N GLU A 102 2.06 -6.97 0.18
CA GLU A 102 2.29 -6.29 1.45
C GLU A 102 2.78 -7.25 2.54
N CYS A 103 3.83 -6.86 3.23
CA CYS A 103 4.39 -7.57 4.38
C CYS A 103 4.58 -6.61 5.54
N PHE A 104 4.03 -6.95 6.70
CA PHE A 104 4.32 -6.22 7.93
C PHE A 104 5.53 -6.82 8.62
N VAL A 105 6.28 -5.95 9.31
CA VAL A 105 7.35 -6.30 10.24
C VAL A 105 7.08 -5.67 11.59
N TYR A 106 7.56 -6.30 12.65
CA TYR A 106 7.41 -5.79 14.01
C TYR A 106 8.76 -5.69 14.69
N PHE A 107 9.03 -4.50 15.23
CA PHE A 107 10.26 -4.19 15.97
C PHE A 107 9.95 -4.12 17.46
N GLN A 108 10.55 -5.00 18.26
CA GLN A 108 10.37 -5.06 19.71
C GLN A 108 11.38 -4.15 20.41
N ASP A 109 12.66 -4.36 20.17
CA ASP A 109 13.76 -3.60 20.78
C ASP A 109 14.34 -2.65 19.74
N LEU A 110 14.19 -1.35 20.00
CA LEU A 110 14.59 -0.28 19.06
C LEU A 110 15.86 0.46 19.50
N GLU A 111 16.50 0.03 20.60
CA GLU A 111 17.67 0.72 21.10
C GLU A 111 18.81 0.68 20.07
N GLY A 112 19.22 1.85 19.60
CA GLY A 112 20.27 1.99 18.60
C GLY A 112 19.89 1.67 17.14
N VAL A 113 18.63 1.38 16.85
CA VAL A 113 18.17 1.07 15.48
C VAL A 113 17.70 2.31 14.76
N ASP A 114 18.40 2.71 13.69
CA ASP A 114 17.90 3.71 12.75
C ASP A 114 16.92 3.06 11.75
N LEU A 115 15.63 3.12 12.07
CA LEU A 115 14.57 2.54 11.24
C LEU A 115 14.45 3.20 9.87
N LYS A 116 14.83 4.47 9.74
CA LYS A 116 14.86 5.17 8.45
C LYS A 116 15.95 4.57 7.56
N ALA A 117 17.17 4.48 8.07
CA ALA A 117 18.29 3.88 7.35
C ALA A 117 18.04 2.40 7.02
N TRP A 118 17.45 1.64 7.96
CA TRP A 118 17.06 0.25 7.75
C TRP A 118 16.09 0.11 6.56
N GLY A 119 15.02 0.91 6.53
CA GLY A 119 14.02 0.83 5.46
C GLY A 119 14.58 1.22 4.09
N GLU A 120 15.43 2.24 4.03
CA GLU A 120 16.13 2.62 2.79
C GLU A 120 17.11 1.53 2.31
N GLN A 121 17.83 0.88 3.23
CA GLN A 121 18.72 -0.22 2.90
C GLN A 121 17.93 -1.43 2.39
N LEU A 122 16.82 -1.76 3.04
CA LEU A 122 15.94 -2.85 2.61
C LEU A 122 15.37 -2.60 1.20
N HIS A 123 14.88 -1.37 0.93
CA HIS A 123 14.46 -0.98 -0.43
C HIS A 123 15.56 -1.22 -1.46
N ARG A 124 16.79 -0.71 -1.19
CA ARG A 124 17.93 -0.87 -2.10
C ARG A 124 18.31 -2.35 -2.32
N LYS A 125 18.28 -3.15 -1.24
CA LYS A 125 18.59 -4.59 -1.31
C LYS A 125 17.56 -5.34 -2.17
N ILE A 126 16.27 -5.13 -1.94
CA ILE A 126 15.19 -5.75 -2.72
C ILE A 126 15.26 -5.31 -4.19
N ARG A 127 15.44 -4.02 -4.45
CA ARG A 127 15.57 -3.50 -5.81
C ARG A 127 16.77 -4.11 -6.56
N ARG A 128 17.90 -4.25 -5.88
CA ARG A 128 19.12 -4.82 -6.48
C ARG A 128 19.02 -6.33 -6.73
N TRP A 129 18.42 -7.09 -5.82
CA TRP A 129 18.45 -8.55 -5.87
C TRP A 129 17.24 -9.17 -6.59
N VAL A 130 16.09 -8.51 -6.54
CA VAL A 130 14.85 -9.00 -7.14
C VAL A 130 14.38 -8.12 -8.30
N GLY A 131 14.86 -6.89 -8.41
CA GLY A 131 14.38 -5.92 -9.39
C GLY A 131 13.05 -5.24 -9.03
N MET A 132 12.44 -5.60 -7.90
CA MET A 132 11.16 -5.07 -7.47
C MET A 132 11.32 -3.75 -6.70
N PRO A 133 10.61 -2.67 -7.08
CA PRO A 133 10.54 -1.48 -6.27
C PRO A 133 9.60 -1.73 -5.09
N VAL A 134 10.01 -1.31 -3.90
CA VAL A 134 9.19 -1.38 -2.69
C VAL A 134 9.20 -0.05 -1.96
N SER A 135 8.12 0.26 -1.26
CA SER A 135 8.04 1.37 -0.33
C SER A 135 7.90 0.87 1.09
N VAL A 136 8.60 1.51 2.02
CA VAL A 136 8.63 1.16 3.43
C VAL A 136 7.96 2.27 4.25
N GLY A 137 6.93 1.91 5.00
CA GLY A 137 6.31 2.80 5.97
C GLY A 137 6.53 2.28 7.38
N VAL A 138 6.94 3.16 8.31
CA VAL A 138 7.15 2.78 9.71
C VAL A 138 6.31 3.67 10.61
N GLY A 139 5.64 3.07 11.60
CA GLY A 139 4.80 3.78 12.55
C GLY A 139 4.56 2.99 13.84
N PRO A 140 3.95 3.60 14.87
CA PRO A 140 3.68 2.95 16.15
C PRO A 140 2.67 1.81 16.07
N ASN A 141 1.84 1.77 15.03
CA ASN A 141 0.87 0.71 14.74
C ASN A 141 0.70 0.50 13.23
N LYS A 142 -0.10 -0.47 12.82
CA LYS A 142 -0.25 -0.89 11.43
C LYS A 142 -0.86 0.19 10.53
N THR A 143 -1.89 0.88 11.02
CA THR A 143 -2.55 1.95 10.25
C THR A 143 -1.59 3.12 10.00
N LEU A 144 -0.83 3.55 11.01
CA LEU A 144 0.15 4.62 10.84
C LEU A 144 1.35 4.18 9.99
N ALA A 145 1.75 2.92 10.03
CA ALA A 145 2.74 2.38 9.10
C ALA A 145 2.24 2.42 7.64
N LYS A 146 0.96 2.08 7.38
CA LYS A 146 0.36 2.23 6.04
C LYS A 146 0.26 3.69 5.59
N VAL A 147 -0.08 4.61 6.49
CA VAL A 147 -0.03 6.05 6.18
C VAL A 147 1.39 6.46 5.79
N ALA A 148 2.40 6.03 6.55
CA ALA A 148 3.80 6.31 6.21
C ALA A 148 4.19 5.73 4.84
N SER A 149 3.78 4.50 4.51
CA SER A 149 4.04 3.87 3.21
C SER A 149 3.45 4.67 2.04
N HIS A 150 2.24 5.24 2.20
CA HIS A 150 1.66 6.13 1.19
C HIS A 150 2.59 7.32 0.88
N PHE A 151 3.14 7.96 1.92
CA PHE A 151 4.07 9.08 1.72
C PHE A 151 5.40 8.63 1.11
N ALA A 152 5.91 7.48 1.51
CA ALA A 152 7.12 6.89 0.94
C ALA A 152 6.99 6.66 -0.58
N LYS A 153 5.79 6.20 -1.05
CA LYS A 153 5.48 6.00 -2.47
C LYS A 153 5.34 7.30 -3.25
N LYS A 154 4.67 8.29 -2.64
CA LYS A 154 4.22 9.49 -3.33
C LYS A 154 5.32 10.54 -3.48
N TYR A 155 6.23 10.64 -2.52
CA TYR A 155 7.20 11.73 -2.45
C TYR A 155 8.64 11.22 -2.50
N PRO A 156 9.38 11.50 -3.58
CA PRO A 156 10.78 11.04 -3.75
C PRO A 156 11.72 11.44 -2.62
N GLY A 157 11.46 12.57 -1.96
CA GLY A 157 12.27 13.05 -0.82
C GLY A 157 12.29 12.11 0.40
N TYR A 158 11.39 11.13 0.45
CA TYR A 158 11.43 10.08 1.48
C TYR A 158 12.37 8.93 1.13
N HIS A 159 12.94 8.88 -0.09
CA HIS A 159 13.84 7.80 -0.53
C HIS A 159 13.26 6.40 -0.29
N HIS A 160 11.96 6.23 -0.62
CA HIS A 160 11.17 4.99 -0.44
C HIS A 160 11.00 4.51 1.00
N CYS A 161 11.35 5.32 2.02
CA CYS A 161 11.08 5.03 3.42
C CYS A 161 10.55 6.25 4.16
N CYS A 162 9.38 6.15 4.76
CA CYS A 162 8.80 7.19 5.61
C CYS A 162 8.59 6.66 7.03
N LEU A 163 8.97 7.47 8.03
CA LEU A 163 8.86 7.14 9.46
C LEU A 163 7.95 8.15 10.16
N ILE A 164 6.91 7.65 10.81
CA ILE A 164 6.02 8.41 11.73
C ILE A 164 6.34 7.96 13.15
N ASP A 165 7.24 8.66 13.84
CA ASP A 165 7.76 8.35 15.17
C ASP A 165 7.50 9.45 16.21
N SER A 166 6.82 10.52 15.80
CA SER A 166 6.47 11.63 16.69
C SER A 166 5.05 12.13 16.41
N GLU A 167 4.49 12.83 17.40
CA GLU A 167 3.16 13.42 17.28
C GLU A 167 3.10 14.48 16.18
N GLU A 168 4.16 15.29 16.02
CA GLU A 168 4.27 16.31 14.97
C GLU A 168 4.20 15.65 13.57
N LYS A 169 4.99 14.58 13.36
CA LYS A 169 4.98 13.84 12.09
C LYS A 169 3.63 13.18 11.84
N ARG A 170 2.99 12.64 12.89
CA ARG A 170 1.65 12.07 12.81
C ARG A 170 0.64 13.11 12.37
N GLU A 171 0.51 14.23 13.07
CA GLU A 171 -0.46 15.28 12.73
C GLU A 171 -0.24 15.84 11.33
N LYS A 172 1.01 16.09 10.94
CA LYS A 172 1.35 16.53 9.59
C LYS A 172 0.94 15.52 8.53
N ALA A 173 1.24 14.25 8.72
CA ALA A 173 0.89 13.20 7.78
C ALA A 173 -0.64 13.05 7.66
N LEU A 174 -1.36 12.98 8.78
CA LEU A 174 -2.81 12.81 8.79
C LEU A 174 -3.54 14.04 8.19
N GLY A 175 -2.99 15.25 8.37
CA GLY A 175 -3.55 16.48 7.79
C GLY A 175 -3.43 16.56 6.27
N LEU A 176 -2.45 15.89 5.68
CA LEU A 176 -2.19 15.87 4.25
C LEU A 176 -2.82 14.65 3.54
N TYR A 177 -3.36 13.69 4.28
CA TYR A 177 -3.85 12.44 3.74
C TYR A 177 -5.38 12.46 3.61
N PRO A 178 -5.92 12.26 2.37
CA PRO A 178 -7.37 12.21 2.16
C PRO A 178 -8.01 11.04 2.89
N VAL A 179 -9.16 11.27 3.53
CA VAL A 179 -9.82 10.25 4.36
C VAL A 179 -10.32 9.04 3.55
N GLU A 180 -10.64 9.23 2.28
CA GLU A 180 -11.06 8.15 1.37
C GLU A 180 -9.94 7.17 1.00
N GLU A 181 -8.68 7.55 1.21
CA GLU A 181 -7.51 6.69 0.91
C GLU A 181 -7.01 5.92 2.13
N VAL A 182 -7.51 6.24 3.35
CA VAL A 182 -7.02 5.56 4.54
C VAL A 182 -7.54 4.13 4.65
N TRP A 183 -6.66 3.24 5.09
CA TRP A 183 -6.97 1.84 5.31
C TRP A 183 -8.21 1.65 6.18
N GLY A 184 -9.15 0.81 5.75
CA GLY A 184 -10.41 0.55 6.43
C GLY A 184 -11.56 1.49 6.06
N VAL A 185 -11.32 2.60 5.34
CA VAL A 185 -12.35 3.53 4.87
C VAL A 185 -12.66 3.28 3.39
N GLY A 186 -13.71 2.50 3.13
CA GLY A 186 -14.21 2.29 1.77
C GLY A 186 -15.10 3.43 1.28
N ARG A 187 -15.44 3.45 -0.01
CA ARG A 187 -16.22 4.52 -0.68
C ARG A 187 -17.48 4.95 0.08
N ARG A 188 -18.24 3.98 0.64
CA ARG A 188 -19.47 4.27 1.39
C ARG A 188 -19.19 5.04 2.68
N TYR A 189 -18.13 4.67 3.40
CA TYR A 189 -17.74 5.36 4.63
C TYR A 189 -17.09 6.70 4.34
N ALA A 190 -16.29 6.82 3.28
CA ALA A 190 -15.75 8.10 2.82
C ALA A 190 -16.86 9.11 2.51
N ALA A 191 -17.91 8.70 1.76
CA ALA A 191 -19.05 9.54 1.47
C ALA A 191 -19.80 9.97 2.76
N LYS A 192 -19.95 9.05 3.74
CA LYS A 192 -20.58 9.35 5.01
C LYS A 192 -19.73 10.32 5.85
N LEU A 193 -18.42 10.14 5.91
CA LEU A 193 -17.49 11.05 6.58
C LEU A 193 -17.51 12.45 5.94
N ALA A 194 -17.53 12.52 4.61
CA ALA A 194 -17.64 13.79 3.87
C ALA A 194 -18.94 14.55 4.21
N ALA A 195 -20.07 13.86 4.44
CA ALA A 195 -21.30 14.48 4.86
C ALA A 195 -21.22 15.13 6.26
N TYR A 196 -20.29 14.69 7.11
CA TYR A 196 -19.94 15.32 8.39
C TYR A 196 -18.81 16.35 8.28
N GLY A 197 -18.38 16.73 7.07
CA GLY A 197 -17.30 17.70 6.86
C GLY A 197 -15.89 17.14 7.04
N VAL A 198 -15.73 15.83 7.22
CA VAL A 198 -14.45 15.14 7.39
C VAL A 198 -13.82 14.91 6.01
N ARG A 199 -12.68 15.52 5.74
CA ARG A 199 -11.98 15.44 4.47
C ARG A 199 -10.60 14.80 4.57
N THR A 200 -9.90 15.07 5.68
CA THR A 200 -8.57 14.53 5.94
C THR A 200 -8.64 13.41 6.97
N VAL A 201 -7.59 12.60 7.02
CA VAL A 201 -7.45 11.58 8.07
C VAL A 201 -7.30 12.22 9.43
N LEU A 202 -6.76 13.44 9.53
CA LEU A 202 -6.68 14.19 10.78
C LEU A 202 -8.07 14.59 11.28
N ASP A 203 -8.95 15.07 10.37
CA ASP A 203 -10.33 15.37 10.75
C ASP A 203 -11.04 14.14 11.31
N PHE A 204 -10.82 12.97 10.68
CA PHE A 204 -11.38 11.70 11.15
C PHE A 204 -10.81 11.30 12.52
N ALA A 205 -9.50 11.41 12.72
CA ALA A 205 -8.85 11.09 13.99
C ALA A 205 -9.36 11.97 15.14
N ARG A 206 -9.72 13.24 14.87
CA ARG A 206 -10.25 14.20 15.85
C ARG A 206 -11.72 14.00 16.20
N LEU A 207 -12.46 13.12 15.53
CA LEU A 207 -13.83 12.78 15.94
C LEU A 207 -13.83 12.11 17.31
N HIS A 208 -14.90 12.35 18.09
CA HIS A 208 -15.07 11.65 19.36
C HIS A 208 -15.35 10.16 19.14
N GLY A 209 -14.74 9.28 19.93
CA GLY A 209 -14.87 7.83 19.76
C GLY A 209 -16.29 7.30 19.84
N ASP A 210 -17.14 7.88 20.71
CA ASP A 210 -18.55 7.52 20.81
C ASP A 210 -19.35 7.93 19.57
N PHE A 211 -18.99 9.06 18.96
CA PHE A 211 -19.54 9.44 17.66
C PHE A 211 -19.21 8.41 16.58
N VAL A 212 -17.92 7.98 16.51
CA VAL A 212 -17.50 6.96 15.53
C VAL A 212 -18.25 5.64 15.75
N ARG A 213 -18.40 5.19 17.00
CA ARG A 213 -19.17 3.97 17.34
C ARG A 213 -20.64 4.09 16.95
N ALA A 214 -21.30 5.17 17.35
CA ALA A 214 -22.72 5.36 17.13
C ALA A 214 -23.08 5.49 15.63
N HIS A 215 -22.24 6.16 14.85
CA HIS A 215 -22.59 6.50 13.47
C HIS A 215 -22.09 5.47 12.45
N PHE A 216 -21.00 4.75 12.72
CA PHE A 216 -20.43 3.83 11.73
C PHE A 216 -20.73 2.35 12.00
N ASN A 217 -21.02 1.97 13.24
CA ASN A 217 -21.35 0.60 13.66
C ASN A 217 -20.50 -0.48 12.95
N ASN A 218 -19.20 -0.24 12.86
CA ASN A 218 -18.25 -1.11 12.16
C ASN A 218 -16.92 -1.13 12.91
N ILE A 219 -16.52 -2.32 13.33
CA ILE A 219 -15.30 -2.53 14.12
C ILE A 219 -14.02 -2.14 13.37
N VAL A 220 -13.99 -2.31 12.04
CA VAL A 220 -12.82 -1.94 11.22
C VAL A 220 -12.63 -0.42 11.25
N ILE A 221 -13.68 0.35 11.00
CA ILE A 221 -13.65 1.82 11.05
C ILE A 221 -13.22 2.30 12.44
N TYR A 222 -13.78 1.69 13.50
CA TYR A 222 -13.41 2.05 14.86
C TYR A 222 -11.94 1.74 15.17
N ARG A 223 -11.45 0.57 14.77
CA ARG A 223 -10.04 0.20 14.95
C ARG A 223 -9.11 1.13 14.16
N THR A 224 -9.46 1.45 12.91
CA THR A 224 -8.71 2.45 12.11
C THR A 224 -8.64 3.78 12.85
N TRP A 225 -9.79 4.30 13.32
CA TRP A 225 -9.84 5.53 14.12
C TRP A 225 -8.96 5.44 15.39
N ALA A 226 -9.03 4.33 16.11
CA ALA A 226 -8.26 4.13 17.33
C ALA A 226 -6.75 4.08 17.06
N GLU A 227 -6.32 3.41 15.99
CA GLU A 227 -4.91 3.37 15.59
C GLU A 227 -4.39 4.72 15.10
N LEU A 228 -5.21 5.50 14.40
CA LEU A 228 -4.87 6.89 14.04
C LEU A 228 -4.63 7.76 15.29
N ASN A 229 -5.23 7.40 16.43
CA ASN A 229 -5.03 8.03 17.74
C ASN A 229 -3.98 7.29 18.60
N GLY A 230 -3.12 6.49 18.00
CA GLY A 230 -1.95 5.86 18.64
C GLY A 230 -2.24 4.53 19.36
N LYS A 231 -3.48 4.01 19.35
CA LYS A 231 -3.81 2.71 19.96
C LYS A 231 -3.47 1.58 19.00
N ASP A 232 -2.66 0.62 19.43
CA ASP A 232 -2.40 -0.62 18.66
C ASP A 232 -3.53 -1.62 18.95
N CYS A 233 -4.45 -1.83 18.02
CA CYS A 233 -5.65 -2.64 18.22
C CYS A 233 -6.10 -3.47 17.01
N VAL A 234 -5.45 -3.33 15.86
CA VAL A 234 -5.72 -4.18 14.69
C VAL A 234 -4.97 -5.51 14.88
N PRO A 235 -5.67 -6.67 14.88
CA PRO A 235 -5.02 -7.95 15.06
C PRO A 235 -4.07 -8.29 13.90
N ASN A 236 -3.10 -9.19 14.15
CA ASN A 236 -2.29 -9.78 13.11
C ASN A 236 -3.12 -10.86 12.41
N GLU A 237 -3.60 -10.55 11.19
CA GLU A 237 -4.25 -11.53 10.33
C GLU A 237 -3.19 -12.04 9.34
N GLU A 238 -2.77 -13.29 9.49
CA GLU A 238 -1.87 -13.92 8.52
C GLU A 238 -2.59 -14.11 7.17
N TYR A 239 -1.85 -13.91 6.10
CA TYR A 239 -2.31 -14.20 4.75
C TYR A 239 -2.64 -15.70 4.64
N ALA A 240 -3.93 -16.02 4.74
CA ALA A 240 -4.39 -17.39 4.56
C ALA A 240 -4.20 -17.80 3.10
N THR A 241 -3.47 -18.87 2.86
CA THR A 241 -3.38 -19.49 1.54
C THR A 241 -4.81 -19.82 1.08
N LYS A 242 -5.27 -19.17 0.01
CA LYS A 242 -6.62 -19.43 -0.51
C LYS A 242 -6.76 -20.91 -0.81
N LYS A 243 -7.77 -21.54 -0.22
CA LYS A 243 -8.09 -22.96 -0.42
C LYS A 243 -8.91 -23.23 -1.69
N SER A 244 -9.32 -22.21 -2.41
CA SER A 244 -10.04 -22.30 -3.68
C SER A 244 -9.53 -21.26 -4.68
N ILE A 245 -9.32 -21.70 -5.90
CA ILE A 245 -9.12 -20.86 -7.08
C ILE A 245 -10.51 -20.73 -7.72
N CYS A 246 -11.08 -19.53 -7.67
CA CYS A 246 -12.28 -19.17 -8.45
C CYS A 246 -11.84 -18.45 -9.70
#